data_29e8624cfd5491f7866b88629fd59111
#
_entry.id   29e8624cfd5491f7866b88629fd59111
#
_cell.length_a   1.000
_cell.length_b   1.000
_cell.length_c   1.000
_cell.angle_alpha   90.00
_cell.angle_beta   90.00
_cell.angle_gamma   90.00
#
_symmetry.space_group_name_H-M   'P 1'
#
loop_
_entity.id
_entity.type
_entity.pdbx_description
1 polymer ?
#
loop_
_entity_poly.entity_id
_entity_poly.type
_entity_poly.pdbx_seq_one_letter_code
_entity_poly.pdbx_strand_id
1 'polypeptide(L)'
;MADAQTPTPVDEDFDVFARDCPSRPALEHITGRWGVLVLAALRELGVARFGEVRRKVDGISEKMLSQTLHTLERDGFADRTVVAAMPPHVEYRLTPLGGETAAKLLDLIEHLHHAMPAILAAQDRYDAGGDR
;
A
#
# COMPACT_ATOMS: atom_id res chain seq x y z
N MET A 1 -10.76 20.65 26.45
CA MET A 1 -10.32 20.54 25.95
C MET A 1 -10.27 20.05 25.23
N ALA A 2 -10.32 20.11 25.07
CA ALA A 2 -9.88 19.72 24.38
C ALA A 2 -9.53 19.68 23.71
N ASP A 3 -9.33 19.94 23.73
CA ASP A 3 -8.70 19.94 23.05
C ASP A 3 -8.41 19.69 22.39
N ALA A 4 -8.58 19.83 22.64
CA ALA A 4 -8.13 19.64 22.06
C ALA A 4 -7.84 19.16 21.36
N GLN A 5 -7.79 18.94 21.32
CA GLN A 5 -7.36 18.42 20.58
C GLN A 5 -7.45 18.43 19.48
N THR A 6 -7.52 18.95 19.28
CA THR A 6 -7.73 19.14 18.25
C THR A 6 -7.09 19.02 17.29
N PRO A 7 -7.46 18.94 16.46
CA PRO A 7 -6.81 18.51 15.42
C PRO A 7 -6.16 19.50 14.79
N THR A 8 -5.13 19.42 14.87
CA THR A 8 -4.25 20.11 14.24
C THR A 8 -4.43 20.10 12.85
N PRO A 9 -4.29 21.09 12.19
CA PRO A 9 -4.16 21.11 10.77
C PRO A 9 -2.82 20.57 10.44
N VAL A 10 -2.77 19.30 10.46
CA VAL A 10 -1.54 18.62 10.25
C VAL A 10 -0.92 18.94 8.94
N ASP A 11 -1.70 19.28 7.96
CA ASP A 11 -1.17 19.54 6.63
C ASP A 11 -0.15 20.65 6.62
N GLU A 12 -0.21 21.54 7.58
CA GLU A 12 0.74 22.64 7.67
C GLU A 12 2.10 22.17 8.13
N ASP A 13 2.14 21.03 8.83
CA ASP A 13 3.36 20.53 9.40
C ASP A 13 4.09 19.53 8.52
N PHE A 14 3.48 19.13 7.42
CA PHE A 14 4.06 18.10 6.56
C PHE A 14 4.21 18.60 5.14
N ASP A 15 5.36 18.32 4.56
CA ASP A 15 5.66 18.65 3.17
C ASP A 15 6.35 17.45 2.55
N VAL A 16 5.60 16.71 1.74
CA VAL A 16 6.10 15.47 1.16
C VAL A 16 7.28 15.72 0.22
N PHE A 17 7.44 16.95 -0.27
CA PHE A 17 8.55 17.28 -1.14
C PHE A 17 9.86 17.50 -0.37
N ALA A 18 9.78 17.70 0.93
CA ALA A 18 10.97 17.86 1.75
C ALA A 18 11.48 16.46 2.14
N ARG A 19 12.73 16.17 1.81
CA ARG A 19 13.24 14.80 1.98
C ARG A 19 13.33 14.37 3.44
N ASP A 20 13.37 15.32 4.37
CA ASP A 20 13.43 14.99 5.80
C ASP A 20 12.08 15.00 6.47
N CYS A 21 11.00 15.21 5.71
CA CYS A 21 9.66 15.18 6.27
C CYS A 21 9.20 13.72 6.46
N PRO A 22 8.65 13.38 7.64
CA PRO A 22 8.22 11.99 7.89
C PRO A 22 7.15 11.48 6.93
N SER A 23 6.39 12.38 6.29
CA SER A 23 5.37 11.94 5.34
C SER A 23 5.97 11.35 4.07
N ARG A 24 7.21 11.70 3.76
CA ARG A 24 7.84 11.21 2.54
C ARG A 24 8.11 9.71 2.58
N PRO A 25 8.79 9.16 3.60
CA PRO A 25 8.92 7.71 3.66
C PRO A 25 7.57 7.00 3.82
N ALA A 26 6.60 7.59 4.53
CA ALA A 26 5.29 6.97 4.62
C ALA A 26 4.64 6.85 3.25
N LEU A 27 4.72 7.90 2.43
CA LEU A 27 4.21 7.84 1.06
C LEU A 27 4.93 6.77 0.25
N GLU A 28 6.26 6.72 0.37
CA GLU A 28 7.04 5.72 -0.36
C GLU A 28 6.66 4.30 0.03
N HIS A 29 6.36 4.08 1.31
CA HIS A 29 5.98 2.75 1.79
C HIS A 29 4.68 2.28 1.17
N ILE A 30 3.70 3.17 1.01
CA ILE A 30 2.39 2.75 0.50
C ILE A 30 2.29 2.82 -1.01
N THR A 31 3.17 3.56 -1.68
CA THR A 31 3.13 3.69 -3.14
C THR A 31 4.26 2.93 -3.81
N GLY A 32 5.19 2.37 -3.05
CA GLY A 32 6.27 1.60 -3.61
C GLY A 32 5.75 0.36 -4.31
N ARG A 33 6.64 -0.27 -5.04
CA ARG A 33 6.29 -1.39 -5.92
C ARG A 33 5.43 -2.44 -5.23
N TRP A 34 5.79 -2.82 -4.00
CA TRP A 34 5.10 -3.90 -3.32
C TRP A 34 4.09 -3.41 -2.30
N GLY A 35 4.32 -2.23 -1.70
CA GLY A 35 3.43 -1.72 -0.66
C GLY A 35 2.00 -1.54 -1.16
N VAL A 36 1.85 -0.91 -2.32
CA VAL A 36 0.53 -0.67 -2.88
C VAL A 36 -0.17 -1.99 -3.19
N LEU A 37 0.56 -2.98 -3.72
CA LEU A 37 -0.04 -4.25 -4.08
C LEU A 37 -0.43 -5.07 -2.85
N VAL A 38 0.41 -5.05 -1.81
CA VAL A 38 0.09 -5.77 -0.57
C VAL A 38 -1.11 -5.13 0.14
N LEU A 39 -1.17 -3.80 0.18
CA LEU A 39 -2.32 -3.12 0.76
C LEU A 39 -3.61 -3.47 0.01
N ALA A 40 -3.55 -3.45 -1.31
CA ALA A 40 -4.71 -3.80 -2.13
C ALA A 40 -5.12 -5.25 -1.91
N ALA A 41 -4.13 -6.16 -1.84
CA ALA A 41 -4.40 -7.58 -1.61
C ALA A 41 -5.07 -7.80 -0.25
N LEU A 42 -4.56 -7.16 0.80
CA LEU A 42 -5.15 -7.30 2.12
C LEU A 42 -6.57 -6.76 2.16
N ARG A 43 -6.83 -5.68 1.41
CA ARG A 43 -8.17 -5.13 1.33
C ARG A 43 -9.15 -6.15 0.74
N GLU A 44 -8.73 -6.83 -0.32
CA GLU A 44 -9.59 -7.81 -0.97
C GLU A 44 -9.74 -9.10 -0.17
N LEU A 45 -8.67 -9.54 0.47
CA LEU A 45 -8.69 -10.81 1.19
C LEU A 45 -9.33 -10.69 2.57
N GLY A 46 -9.30 -9.51 3.18
CA GLY A 46 -9.78 -9.32 4.54
C GLY A 46 -8.76 -9.78 5.54
N VAL A 47 -8.94 -10.98 6.08
CA VAL A 47 -7.96 -11.61 6.98
C VAL A 47 -7.23 -12.66 6.17
N ALA A 48 -5.91 -12.59 6.15
CA ALA A 48 -5.14 -13.44 5.26
C ALA A 48 -3.88 -13.96 5.94
N ARG A 49 -3.48 -15.16 5.55
CA ARG A 49 -2.20 -15.72 5.95
C ARG A 49 -1.13 -15.29 4.96
N PHE A 50 0.11 -15.41 5.37
CA PHE A 50 1.26 -15.01 4.57
C PHE A 50 1.20 -15.61 3.15
N GLY A 51 0.97 -16.91 3.06
CA GLY A 51 0.93 -17.59 1.75
C GLY A 51 -0.21 -17.11 0.86
N GLU A 52 -1.33 -16.72 1.45
CA GLU A 52 -2.45 -16.21 0.68
C GLU A 52 -2.11 -14.86 0.05
N VAL A 53 -1.46 -13.98 0.83
CA VAL A 53 -1.03 -12.69 0.30
C VAL A 53 0.02 -12.90 -0.80
N ARG A 54 0.93 -13.83 -0.57
CA ARG A 54 1.99 -14.10 -1.55
C ARG A 54 1.42 -14.59 -2.88
N ARG A 55 0.41 -15.46 -2.81
CA ARG A 55 -0.22 -15.95 -4.03
C ARG A 55 -1.01 -14.85 -4.75
N LYS A 56 -1.59 -13.94 -3.98
CA LYS A 56 -2.36 -12.85 -4.56
C LYS A 56 -1.49 -11.84 -5.28
N VAL A 57 -0.30 -11.57 -4.72
CA VAL A 57 0.64 -10.59 -5.29
C VAL A 57 1.69 -11.37 -6.07
N ASP A 58 1.40 -11.58 -7.34
CA ASP A 58 2.26 -12.39 -8.19
C ASP A 58 3.65 -11.79 -8.30
N GLY A 59 4.67 -12.61 -8.16
CA GLY A 59 6.06 -12.20 -8.35
C GLY A 59 6.77 -11.73 -7.10
N ILE A 60 6.08 -11.57 -5.98
CA ILE A 60 6.75 -11.11 -4.77
C ILE A 60 7.47 -12.27 -4.09
N SER A 61 8.73 -12.04 -3.68
CA SER A 61 9.48 -13.06 -2.95
C SER A 61 9.04 -13.11 -1.50
N GLU A 62 9.35 -14.21 -0.82
CA GLU A 62 9.05 -14.34 0.61
C GLU A 62 9.72 -13.24 1.41
N LYS A 63 10.98 -12.96 1.09
CA LYS A 63 11.74 -11.95 1.79
C LYS A 63 11.10 -10.58 1.61
N MET A 64 10.73 -10.25 0.38
CA MET A 64 10.16 -8.94 0.10
C MET A 64 8.78 -8.79 0.73
N LEU A 65 7.96 -9.85 0.70
CA LEU A 65 6.65 -9.79 1.35
C LEU A 65 6.80 -9.62 2.86
N SER A 66 7.75 -10.35 3.46
CA SER A 66 8.01 -10.24 4.88
C SER A 66 8.40 -8.80 5.26
N GLN A 67 9.31 -8.20 4.48
CA GLN A 67 9.74 -6.83 4.72
C GLN A 67 8.60 -5.84 4.53
N THR A 68 7.80 -6.04 3.49
CA THR A 68 6.68 -5.16 3.20
C THR A 68 5.62 -5.21 4.30
N LEU A 69 5.26 -6.41 4.72
CA LEU A 69 4.29 -6.57 5.81
C LEU A 69 4.81 -5.94 7.10
N HIS A 70 6.09 -6.12 7.39
CA HIS A 70 6.69 -5.52 8.57
C HIS A 70 6.62 -3.99 8.52
N THR A 71 6.93 -3.42 7.38
CA THR A 71 6.87 -1.97 7.19
C THR A 71 5.43 -1.45 7.35
N LEU A 72 4.47 -2.14 6.76
CA LEU A 72 3.07 -1.74 6.88
C LEU A 72 2.57 -1.88 8.31
N GLU A 73 3.01 -2.89 9.01
CA GLU A 73 2.66 -3.07 10.43
C GLU A 73 3.28 -1.95 11.26
N ARG A 74 4.54 -1.64 11.04
CA ARG A 74 5.23 -0.59 11.76
C ARG A 74 4.56 0.77 11.58
N ASP A 75 4.08 1.04 10.38
CA ASP A 75 3.44 2.32 10.06
C ASP A 75 1.96 2.36 10.45
N GLY A 76 1.43 1.27 11.01
CA GLY A 76 0.05 1.26 11.49
C GLY A 76 -1.00 0.94 10.44
N PHE A 77 -0.60 0.47 9.27
CA PHE A 77 -1.56 0.14 8.21
C PHE A 77 -2.06 -1.30 8.31
N ALA A 78 -1.32 -2.17 8.96
CA ALA A 78 -1.68 -3.58 9.05
C ALA A 78 -1.43 -4.11 10.46
N ASP A 79 -2.24 -5.08 10.85
CA ASP A 79 -2.07 -5.81 12.11
C ASP A 79 -1.63 -7.23 11.80
N ARG A 80 -0.77 -7.74 12.68
CA ARG A 80 -0.31 -9.11 12.64
C ARG A 80 -0.78 -9.79 13.90
N THR A 81 -1.50 -10.91 13.75
CA THR A 81 -2.02 -11.65 14.88
C THR A 81 -1.51 -13.09 14.83
N VAL A 82 -0.94 -13.54 15.94
CA VAL A 82 -0.56 -14.94 16.08
C VAL A 82 -1.77 -15.69 16.63
N VAL A 83 -2.25 -16.65 15.85
CA VAL A 83 -3.41 -17.44 16.25
C VAL A 83 -2.89 -18.73 16.89
N ALA A 84 -3.24 -18.92 18.16
CA ALA A 84 -2.76 -20.07 18.94
C ALA A 84 -3.66 -21.29 18.69
N ALA A 85 -3.81 -21.65 17.45
CA ALA A 85 -4.56 -22.85 17.07
C ALA A 85 -3.58 -23.99 16.84
N MET A 86 -4.08 -25.15 16.50
CA MET A 86 -3.23 -26.28 16.16
C MET A 86 -3.48 -26.67 14.72
N PRO A 87 -2.54 -26.39 13.82
CA PRO A 87 -1.23 -25.76 14.09
C PRO A 87 -1.37 -24.25 14.25
N PRO A 88 -0.45 -23.61 14.97
CA PRO A 88 -0.47 -22.16 15.10
C PRO A 88 -0.14 -21.51 13.77
N HIS A 89 -0.71 -20.33 13.56
CA HIS A 89 -0.47 -19.60 12.33
C HIS A 89 -0.58 -18.10 12.59
N VAL A 90 -0.19 -17.31 11.59
CA VAL A 90 -0.20 -15.84 11.67
C VAL A 90 -1.20 -15.33 10.66
N GLU A 91 -1.99 -14.36 11.08
CA GLU A 91 -2.96 -13.70 10.23
C GLU A 91 -2.64 -12.22 10.14
N TYR A 92 -2.86 -11.66 8.96
CA TYR A 92 -2.66 -10.24 8.67
C TYR A 92 -4.01 -9.65 8.26
N ARG A 93 -4.23 -8.41 8.68
CA ARG A 93 -5.42 -7.66 8.32
C ARG A 93 -5.10 -6.19 8.31
N LEU A 94 -5.88 -5.40 7.59
CA LEU A 94 -5.72 -3.95 7.62
C LEU A 94 -6.31 -3.39 8.89
N THR A 95 -5.64 -2.36 9.42
CA THR A 95 -6.22 -1.51 10.45
C THR A 95 -7.25 -0.58 9.80
N PRO A 96 -8.06 0.15 10.59
CA PRO A 96 -8.92 1.17 9.99
C PRO A 96 -8.13 2.16 9.13
N LEU A 97 -6.96 2.59 9.60
CA LEU A 97 -6.10 3.47 8.79
C LEU A 97 -5.68 2.79 7.50
N GLY A 98 -5.26 1.53 7.59
CA GLY A 98 -4.86 0.77 6.40
C GLY A 98 -6.01 0.59 5.44
N GLY A 99 -7.23 0.36 5.95
CA GLY A 99 -8.40 0.21 5.11
C GLY A 99 -8.72 1.46 4.32
N GLU A 100 -8.65 2.62 5.00
CA GLU A 100 -8.87 3.90 4.32
C GLU A 100 -7.82 4.16 3.26
N THR A 101 -6.57 3.88 3.59
CA THR A 101 -5.47 4.09 2.66
C THR A 101 -5.58 3.16 1.46
N ALA A 102 -5.89 1.89 1.71
CA ALA A 102 -6.03 0.91 0.63
C ALA A 102 -7.19 1.28 -0.30
N ALA A 103 -8.28 1.84 0.24
CA ALA A 103 -9.40 2.26 -0.58
C ALA A 103 -8.97 3.32 -1.60
N LYS A 104 -8.15 4.28 -1.16
CA LYS A 104 -7.65 5.32 -2.05
C LYS A 104 -6.71 4.75 -3.11
N LEU A 105 -5.90 3.79 -2.73
CA LEU A 105 -5.00 3.13 -3.68
C LEU A 105 -5.78 2.31 -4.71
N LEU A 106 -6.85 1.64 -4.27
CA LEU A 106 -7.69 0.88 -5.20
C LEU A 106 -8.40 1.81 -6.18
N ASP A 107 -8.82 2.99 -5.73
CA ASP A 107 -9.36 3.99 -6.64
C ASP A 107 -8.34 4.38 -7.70
N LEU A 108 -7.09 4.56 -7.29
CA LEU A 108 -6.03 4.88 -8.24
C LEU A 108 -5.81 3.73 -9.22
N ILE A 109 -5.79 2.50 -8.73
CA ILE A 109 -5.62 1.33 -9.59
C ILE A 109 -6.77 1.24 -10.59
N GLU A 110 -7.99 1.47 -10.15
CA GLU A 110 -9.15 1.44 -11.02
C GLU A 110 -9.06 2.52 -12.08
N HIS A 111 -8.62 3.71 -11.71
CA HIS A 111 -8.38 4.77 -12.66
C HIS A 111 -7.38 4.35 -13.73
N LEU A 112 -6.28 3.72 -13.31
CA LEU A 112 -5.28 3.23 -14.26
C LEU A 112 -5.85 2.20 -15.22
N HIS A 113 -6.67 1.27 -14.70
CA HIS A 113 -7.27 0.26 -15.56
C HIS A 113 -8.15 0.89 -16.62
N HIS A 114 -8.94 1.89 -16.26
CA HIS A 114 -9.76 2.60 -17.22
C HIS A 114 -8.94 3.42 -18.20
N ALA A 115 -7.78 3.90 -17.77
CA ALA A 115 -6.91 4.72 -18.60
C ALA A 115 -5.96 3.90 -19.47
N MET A 116 -5.90 2.58 -19.28
CA MET A 116 -4.91 1.75 -19.99
C MET A 116 -4.97 1.90 -21.51
N PRO A 117 -6.14 1.96 -22.15
CA PRO A 117 -6.13 2.17 -23.62
C PRO A 117 -5.40 3.45 -24.02
N ALA A 118 -5.61 4.55 -23.28
CA ALA A 118 -4.92 5.81 -23.59
C ALA A 118 -3.43 5.71 -23.29
N ILE A 119 -3.07 5.02 -22.22
CA ILE A 119 -1.65 4.85 -21.84
C ILE A 119 -0.94 4.04 -22.93
N LEU A 120 -1.53 2.92 -23.34
CA LEU A 120 -0.92 2.06 -24.35
C LEU A 120 -0.79 2.80 -25.68
N ALA A 121 -1.81 3.59 -26.05
CA ALA A 121 -1.75 4.38 -27.27
C ALA A 121 -0.64 5.42 -27.21
N ALA A 122 -0.46 6.04 -26.05
CA ALA A 122 0.61 7.02 -25.88
C ALA A 122 1.99 6.36 -26.00
N GLN A 123 2.15 5.17 -25.42
CA GLN A 123 3.39 4.42 -25.53
C GLN A 123 3.70 4.07 -26.98
N ASP A 124 2.68 3.60 -27.70
CA ASP A 124 2.86 3.24 -29.10
C ASP A 124 3.27 4.44 -29.95
N ARG A 125 2.64 5.60 -29.70
CA ARG A 125 3.02 6.80 -30.44
C ARG A 125 4.46 7.23 -30.14
N TYR A 126 4.85 7.15 -28.90
CA TYR A 126 6.19 7.51 -28.49
C TYR A 126 7.22 6.58 -29.14
N ASP A 127 6.96 5.29 -29.06
CA ASP A 127 7.86 4.28 -29.60
C ASP A 127 7.96 4.37 -31.12
N ALA A 128 6.86 4.70 -31.79
CA ALA A 128 6.87 4.88 -33.24
C ALA A 128 7.65 6.12 -33.66
N GLY A 129 7.70 7.14 -32.81
CA GLY A 129 8.51 8.30 -33.04
C GLY A 129 10.00 8.03 -32.93
N GLY A 130 10.35 7.08 -32.12
CA GLY A 130 11.63 6.34 -32.10
C GLY A 130 12.87 7.06 -31.74
N ASP A 131 13.09 8.20 -32.14
CA ASP A 131 14.36 8.85 -31.96
C ASP A 131 14.28 10.13 -31.19
N ARG A 132 13.48 10.09 -30.18
CA ARG A 132 13.33 11.29 -29.40
C ARG A 132 14.38 11.47 -28.36
#